data_71a674d138207a538632486a565d72a5
#
_entry.id   71a674d138207a538632486a565d72a5
#
_cell.length_a   1.000
_cell.length_b   1.000
_cell.length_c   1.000
_cell.angle_alpha   90.00
_cell.angle_beta   90.00
_cell.angle_gamma   90.00
#
_symmetry.space_group_name_H-M   'P 1'
#
loop_
_entity.id
_entity.type
_entity.pdbx_description
1 polymer ?
#
loop_
_entity_poly.entity_id
_entity_poly.type
_entity_poly.pdbx_seq_one_letter_code
_entity_poly.pdbx_strand_id
1 'polypeptide(L)'
;MNRFLVSVLMVLGVVAATAKPTSRSAARPVAKAKIVVVKSVTSCTVTDRGYAANLAEKTHRWLKDGGVRADLVDDRALASVLVGRRLAYLVVCQKPTPPQIQALSAFKSRGGKIAVLQSYSPELAALMGIPPPQPSTNRTHPAEATPLRGGWWSSNVFRADGEEEAKSKLLLSMAGIAVPGSWNESAWEARRKARYAAEFDYGRRQLPRAGEIHAVWDHTGQGLYPGDWPRTMRLLKANGVTDLVVNVAGAGFAHYPSRILAQSQIYVKHGDQLAACLAAARGTGIRVHAWVLCFNGTRGSASSRASLAKRGWRLKDKSGHLTDYLDPTNPDLRWHLISAIDELVRAYPVAGVHLDFVRWYEKAASKPRNPSTAITSFVSSVRTRLRSTRPRMWLTVAVLAGYPSCVSSVGQDWESWIDQGLVDYAMPMNYFEDAAKYAAVVARQANTPRRARHLISGIGVTANESVLSPVLVIDQVNAARRAGVAGVALFDLDQTLAVRVLPVLRLGLFRAQ
;
A
#
# COMPACT_ATOMS: atom_id res chain seq x y z
N MET A 1 5.38 -24.70 -62.51
CA MET A 1 6.15 -23.85 -63.44
C MET A 1 6.90 -22.83 -62.57
N ASN A 2 8.16 -23.12 -62.28
CA ASN A 2 9.41 -22.56 -62.83
C ASN A 2 9.45 -21.03 -62.73
N ARG A 3 10.37 -20.39 -62.09
CA ARG A 3 11.85 -20.28 -62.01
C ARG A 3 12.11 -18.88 -61.43
N PHE A 4 13.18 -18.36 -60.88
CA PHE A 4 14.57 -18.74 -60.66
C PHE A 4 15.19 -17.81 -59.59
N LEU A 5 16.14 -18.34 -58.86
CA LEU A 5 17.21 -17.71 -58.10
C LEU A 5 17.98 -16.62 -58.90
N VAL A 6 18.55 -15.62 -58.19
CA VAL A 6 19.95 -15.21 -58.39
C VAL A 6 20.51 -14.66 -57.07
N SER A 7 21.55 -15.34 -56.61
CA SER A 7 22.48 -14.90 -55.53
C SER A 7 23.50 -13.92 -56.13
N VAL A 8 23.84 -12.85 -55.39
CA VAL A 8 25.07 -12.10 -55.60
C VAL A 8 25.87 -12.06 -54.30
N LEU A 9 26.93 -12.87 -54.24
CA LEU A 9 28.04 -12.73 -53.31
C LEU A 9 28.89 -11.52 -53.72
N MET A 10 29.08 -10.53 -52.85
CA MET A 10 30.19 -9.60 -52.91
C MET A 10 31.16 -9.90 -51.76
N VAL A 11 32.32 -10.40 -52.12
CA VAL A 11 33.50 -10.55 -51.26
C VAL A 11 34.15 -9.15 -51.17
N LEU A 12 34.20 -8.59 -49.96
CA LEU A 12 35.05 -7.45 -49.63
C LEU A 12 36.03 -7.88 -48.55
N GLY A 13 37.29 -7.81 -48.90
CA GLY A 13 38.41 -8.20 -48.07
C GLY A 13 38.53 -7.37 -46.80
N VAL A 14 38.65 -8.08 -45.66
CA VAL A 14 38.92 -7.48 -44.35
C VAL A 14 40.44 -7.34 -44.22
N VAL A 15 40.93 -6.12 -44.27
CA VAL A 15 42.29 -5.78 -43.77
C VAL A 15 42.20 -5.74 -42.23
N ALA A 16 42.79 -6.73 -41.61
CA ALA A 16 42.91 -6.77 -40.15
C ALA A 16 43.92 -5.74 -39.66
N ALA A 17 43.43 -4.59 -39.23
CA ALA A 17 44.22 -3.67 -38.40
C ALA A 17 44.23 -4.18 -36.96
N THR A 18 45.40 -4.66 -36.53
CA THR A 18 45.67 -5.01 -35.12
C THR A 18 45.67 -3.75 -34.26
N ALA A 19 44.52 -3.39 -33.72
CA ALA A 19 44.43 -2.40 -32.67
C ALA A 19 44.95 -3.00 -31.35
N LYS A 20 46.04 -2.44 -30.78
CA LYS A 20 46.51 -2.70 -29.45
C LYS A 20 45.36 -2.51 -28.45
N PRO A 21 45.18 -3.36 -27.43
CA PRO A 21 44.18 -3.12 -26.40
C PRO A 21 44.57 -1.86 -25.64
N THR A 22 43.79 -0.79 -25.79
CA THR A 22 43.84 0.37 -24.91
C THR A 22 43.53 -0.10 -23.51
N SER A 23 44.47 0.12 -22.58
CA SER A 23 44.32 -0.17 -21.16
C SER A 23 43.00 0.42 -20.69
N ARG A 24 42.07 -0.45 -20.23
CA ARG A 24 40.91 -0.04 -19.47
C ARG A 24 41.41 0.76 -18.26
N SER A 25 41.22 2.06 -18.28
CA SER A 25 41.38 2.90 -17.12
C SER A 25 40.56 2.26 -15.99
N ALA A 26 41.23 1.73 -14.98
CA ALA A 26 40.58 1.23 -13.78
C ALA A 26 39.75 2.39 -13.20
N ALA A 27 38.42 2.27 -13.23
CA ALA A 27 37.53 3.24 -12.66
C ALA A 27 37.99 3.50 -11.20
N ARG A 28 38.34 4.75 -10.88
CA ARG A 28 38.71 5.11 -9.50
C ARG A 28 37.60 4.61 -8.58
N PRO A 29 37.93 3.90 -7.48
CA PRO A 29 36.92 3.41 -6.56
C PRO A 29 36.10 4.61 -6.06
N VAL A 30 34.80 4.56 -6.28
CA VAL A 30 33.88 5.61 -5.83
C VAL A 30 33.99 5.68 -4.30
N ALA A 31 34.43 6.84 -3.79
CA ALA A 31 34.61 7.04 -2.36
C ALA A 31 33.28 6.72 -1.63
N LYS A 32 33.36 5.90 -0.55
CA LYS A 32 32.19 5.54 0.29
C LYS A 32 31.48 6.80 0.78
N ALA A 33 30.15 6.84 0.76
CA ALA A 33 29.39 7.93 1.35
C ALA A 33 29.64 8.02 2.87
N LYS A 34 29.63 9.22 3.44
CA LYS A 34 29.76 9.41 4.91
C LYS A 34 28.53 8.95 5.68
N ILE A 35 27.42 8.76 4.99
CA ILE A 35 26.11 8.36 5.52
C ILE A 35 25.77 6.99 4.99
N VAL A 36 25.21 6.13 5.86
CA VAL A 36 24.77 4.80 5.50
C VAL A 36 23.36 4.53 6.03
N VAL A 37 22.53 3.91 5.23
CA VAL A 37 21.26 3.31 5.64
C VAL A 37 21.45 1.81 5.75
N VAL A 38 21.20 1.27 6.92
CA VAL A 38 21.42 -0.15 7.24
C VAL A 38 20.09 -0.89 7.16
N LYS A 39 20.00 -1.81 6.22
CA LYS A 39 18.88 -2.74 6.08
C LYS A 39 19.04 -3.87 7.08
N SER A 40 18.09 -4.01 7.99
CA SER A 40 18.07 -5.09 8.99
C SER A 40 17.68 -6.41 8.32
N VAL A 41 18.66 -7.28 8.12
CA VAL A 41 18.50 -8.64 7.53
C VAL A 41 18.67 -9.70 8.61
N THR A 42 19.67 -9.52 9.48
CA THR A 42 20.02 -10.44 10.58
C THR A 42 19.51 -9.93 11.92
N SER A 43 19.33 -8.64 12.08
CA SER A 43 18.89 -7.97 13.31
C SER A 43 17.38 -7.73 13.41
N CYS A 44 16.57 -8.43 12.60
CA CYS A 44 15.10 -8.42 12.69
C CYS A 44 14.54 -9.85 12.63
N THR A 45 13.26 -10.01 12.95
CA THR A 45 12.58 -11.32 12.82
C THR A 45 12.41 -11.70 11.35
N VAL A 46 12.25 -13.00 11.07
CA VAL A 46 12.03 -13.49 9.69
C VAL A 46 10.78 -12.84 9.07
N THR A 47 9.74 -12.64 9.88
CA THR A 47 8.48 -11.99 9.47
C THR A 47 8.65 -10.52 9.13
N ASP A 48 9.60 -9.83 9.77
CA ASP A 48 9.80 -8.40 9.59
C ASP A 48 10.80 -8.04 8.49
N ARG A 49 11.52 -9.01 7.93
CA ARG A 49 12.60 -8.75 6.93
C ARG A 49 12.12 -7.96 5.72
N GLY A 50 10.97 -8.34 5.15
CA GLY A 50 10.40 -7.61 4.02
C GLY A 50 10.02 -6.17 4.37
N TYR A 51 9.41 -5.99 5.53
CA TYR A 51 9.06 -4.68 6.06
C TYR A 51 10.30 -3.81 6.33
N ALA A 52 11.32 -4.37 7.00
CA ALA A 52 12.58 -3.68 7.27
C ALA A 52 13.31 -3.26 5.98
N ALA A 53 13.32 -4.14 4.97
CA ALA A 53 13.91 -3.85 3.67
C ALA A 53 13.20 -2.67 2.98
N ASN A 54 11.87 -2.69 2.89
CA ASN A 54 11.09 -1.63 2.28
C ASN A 54 11.31 -0.27 2.97
N LEU A 55 11.34 -0.23 4.30
CA LEU A 55 11.56 1.00 5.03
C LEU A 55 13.00 1.53 4.91
N ALA A 56 13.99 0.64 4.81
CA ALA A 56 15.38 1.04 4.56
C ALA A 56 15.54 1.63 3.16
N GLU A 57 14.93 1.01 2.15
CA GLU A 57 14.90 1.52 0.77
C GLU A 57 14.15 2.85 0.67
N LYS A 58 13.04 3.00 1.39
CA LYS A 58 12.29 4.27 1.50
C LYS A 58 13.16 5.35 2.15
N THR A 59 13.84 5.05 3.25
CA THR A 59 14.77 5.97 3.92
C THR A 59 15.89 6.42 2.96
N HIS A 60 16.51 5.49 2.26
CA HIS A 60 17.56 5.78 1.29
C HIS A 60 17.05 6.65 0.14
N ARG A 61 15.85 6.37 -0.39
CA ARG A 61 15.17 7.18 -1.42
C ARG A 61 14.94 8.60 -0.93
N TRP A 62 14.39 8.80 0.27
CA TRP A 62 14.17 10.13 0.84
C TRP A 62 15.47 10.95 0.97
N LEU A 63 16.57 10.31 1.42
CA LEU A 63 17.88 10.97 1.51
C LEU A 63 18.37 11.39 0.12
N LYS A 64 18.29 10.49 -0.87
CA LYS A 64 18.68 10.74 -2.27
C LYS A 64 17.86 11.88 -2.88
N ASP A 65 16.55 11.86 -2.73
CA ASP A 65 15.64 12.89 -3.24
C ASP A 65 15.89 14.25 -2.55
N GLY A 66 16.32 14.23 -1.30
CA GLY A 66 16.81 15.40 -0.57
C GLY A 66 18.19 15.89 -0.99
N GLY A 67 18.87 15.20 -1.93
CA GLY A 67 20.22 15.54 -2.38
C GLY A 67 21.33 15.03 -1.46
N VAL A 68 21.02 14.16 -0.50
CA VAL A 68 22.00 13.57 0.42
C VAL A 68 22.57 12.29 -0.16
N ARG A 69 23.90 12.22 -0.27
CA ARG A 69 24.59 11.01 -0.69
C ARG A 69 24.67 10.03 0.49
N ALA A 70 23.99 8.90 0.36
CA ALA A 70 24.01 7.80 1.32
C ALA A 70 24.19 6.46 0.58
N ASP A 71 24.80 5.48 1.24
CA ASP A 71 24.84 4.10 0.75
C ASP A 71 23.76 3.29 1.47
N LEU A 72 23.11 2.37 0.74
CA LEU A 72 22.20 1.37 1.30
C LEU A 72 22.93 0.02 1.39
N VAL A 73 23.01 -0.53 2.60
CA VAL A 73 23.76 -1.77 2.89
C VAL A 73 22.96 -2.67 3.83
N ASP A 74 23.31 -3.95 3.90
CA ASP A 74 22.76 -4.85 4.92
C ASP A 74 23.64 -4.93 6.17
N ASP A 75 23.09 -5.49 7.25
CA ASP A 75 23.72 -5.57 8.56
C ASP A 75 24.63 -6.79 8.80
N ARG A 76 24.84 -7.65 7.77
CA ARG A 76 25.64 -8.89 7.92
C ARG A 76 27.10 -8.61 8.27
N ALA A 77 27.66 -7.55 7.71
CA ALA A 77 29.05 -7.14 7.95
C ALA A 77 29.12 -5.72 8.56
N LEU A 78 28.30 -5.45 9.58
CA LEU A 78 28.07 -4.11 10.10
C LEU A 78 29.38 -3.40 10.52
N ALA A 79 30.32 -4.11 11.14
CA ALA A 79 31.59 -3.53 11.56
C ALA A 79 32.39 -2.92 10.39
N SER A 80 32.50 -3.63 9.26
CA SER A 80 33.21 -3.13 8.07
C SER A 80 32.43 -2.05 7.32
N VAL A 81 31.09 -2.13 7.39
CA VAL A 81 30.19 -1.13 6.80
C VAL A 81 30.33 0.22 7.46
N LEU A 82 30.53 0.28 8.78
CA LEU A 82 30.63 1.50 9.56
C LEU A 82 32.00 2.21 9.47
N VAL A 83 32.99 1.57 8.84
CA VAL A 83 34.31 2.20 8.65
C VAL A 83 34.23 3.41 7.73
N GLY A 84 34.74 4.56 8.21
CA GLY A 84 34.74 5.82 7.45
C GLY A 84 33.42 6.57 7.39
N ARG A 85 32.39 6.05 8.05
CA ARG A 85 31.06 6.70 8.13
C ARG A 85 31.02 7.74 9.25
N ARG A 86 29.98 8.61 9.16
CA ARG A 86 29.67 9.62 10.18
C ARG A 86 28.25 9.45 10.74
N LEU A 87 27.34 8.90 9.94
CA LEU A 87 25.95 8.64 10.32
C LEU A 87 25.50 7.28 9.81
N ALA A 88 24.87 6.50 10.69
CA ALA A 88 24.20 5.26 10.35
C ALA A 88 22.70 5.35 10.74
N TYR A 89 21.82 5.18 9.77
CA TYR A 89 20.39 4.95 10.00
C TYR A 89 20.16 3.46 10.17
N LEU A 90 19.75 3.04 11.37
CA LEU A 90 19.36 1.65 11.67
C LEU A 90 17.84 1.53 11.53
N VAL A 91 17.37 0.86 10.50
CA VAL A 91 15.94 0.78 10.19
C VAL A 91 15.38 -0.58 10.61
N VAL A 92 14.42 -0.56 11.56
CA VAL A 92 13.75 -1.79 12.10
C VAL A 92 14.75 -2.81 12.67
N CYS A 93 15.79 -2.33 13.35
CA CYS A 93 16.78 -3.19 14.00
C CYS A 93 16.22 -3.64 15.37
N GLN A 94 15.54 -4.78 15.43
CA GLN A 94 14.80 -5.25 16.62
C GLN A 94 15.60 -6.21 17.50
N LYS A 95 16.50 -6.99 16.92
CA LYS A 95 17.29 -8.03 17.59
C LYS A 95 18.74 -8.00 17.12
N PRO A 96 19.49 -6.93 17.43
CA PRO A 96 20.90 -6.85 17.09
C PRO A 96 21.70 -7.95 17.81
N THR A 97 22.64 -8.54 17.13
CA THR A 97 23.55 -9.53 17.72
C THR A 97 24.63 -8.84 18.58
N PRO A 98 25.24 -9.53 19.56
CA PRO A 98 26.33 -8.94 20.36
C PRO A 98 27.48 -8.34 19.53
N PRO A 99 27.96 -8.97 18.43
CA PRO A 99 28.96 -8.33 17.56
C PRO A 99 28.47 -7.06 16.88
N GLN A 100 27.18 -6.96 16.54
CA GLN A 100 26.59 -5.74 15.96
C GLN A 100 26.53 -4.62 17.00
N ILE A 101 26.13 -4.92 18.24
CA ILE A 101 26.16 -3.92 19.34
C ILE A 101 27.60 -3.45 19.60
N GLN A 102 28.57 -4.36 19.61
CA GLN A 102 29.99 -3.98 19.76
C GLN A 102 30.46 -3.07 18.63
N ALA A 103 30.11 -3.37 17.38
CA ALA A 103 30.44 -2.55 16.22
C ALA A 103 29.80 -1.15 16.30
N LEU A 104 28.54 -1.04 16.73
CA LEU A 104 27.83 0.21 16.94
C LEU A 104 28.42 1.03 18.10
N SER A 105 28.79 0.37 19.21
CA SER A 105 29.48 1.00 20.34
C SER A 105 30.82 1.61 19.92
N ALA A 106 31.63 0.83 19.21
CA ALA A 106 32.90 1.31 18.67
C ALA A 106 32.72 2.44 17.63
N PHE A 107 31.66 2.41 16.83
CA PHE A 107 31.30 3.47 15.90
C PHE A 107 30.96 4.78 16.65
N LYS A 108 30.08 4.68 17.66
CA LYS A 108 29.67 5.79 18.51
C LYS A 108 30.87 6.41 19.25
N SER A 109 31.77 5.57 19.81
CA SER A 109 32.97 6.02 20.53
C SER A 109 33.94 6.83 19.65
N ARG A 110 33.99 6.54 18.35
CA ARG A 110 34.74 7.30 17.35
C ARG A 110 34.04 8.56 16.84
N GLY A 111 32.94 8.98 17.49
CA GLY A 111 32.17 10.17 17.12
C GLY A 111 31.13 9.93 16.02
N GLY A 112 30.88 8.67 15.61
CA GLY A 112 29.82 8.32 14.71
C GLY A 112 28.44 8.56 15.36
N LYS A 113 27.46 9.01 14.57
CA LYS A 113 26.07 9.23 14.99
C LYS A 113 25.20 8.07 14.54
N ILE A 114 24.27 7.65 15.38
CA ILE A 114 23.34 6.58 15.11
C ILE A 114 21.92 7.13 15.14
N ALA A 115 21.16 6.95 14.06
CA ALA A 115 19.73 7.22 14.02
C ALA A 115 18.96 5.89 14.06
N VAL A 116 18.36 5.57 15.19
CA VAL A 116 17.55 4.35 15.37
C VAL A 116 16.12 4.67 14.97
N LEU A 117 15.63 3.97 13.95
CA LEU A 117 14.32 4.21 13.36
C LEU A 117 13.44 2.96 13.49
N GLN A 118 12.26 3.11 14.10
CA GLN A 118 11.25 2.06 14.24
C GLN A 118 11.81 0.78 14.93
N SER A 119 12.59 0.96 16.01
CA SER A 119 13.12 -0.14 16.81
C SER A 119 12.58 -0.10 18.24
N TYR A 120 12.47 -1.28 18.85
CA TYR A 120 12.11 -1.48 20.26
C TYR A 120 13.16 -2.34 20.99
N SER A 121 14.37 -2.47 20.42
CA SER A 121 15.45 -3.29 20.99
C SER A 121 15.94 -2.69 22.32
N PRO A 122 15.91 -3.46 23.43
CA PRO A 122 16.48 -3.05 24.70
C PRO A 122 17.99 -2.80 24.61
N GLU A 123 18.71 -3.60 23.80
CA GLU A 123 20.16 -3.49 23.63
C GLU A 123 20.53 -2.18 22.93
N LEU A 124 19.79 -1.78 21.90
CA LEU A 124 19.98 -0.48 21.26
C LEU A 124 19.58 0.67 22.17
N ALA A 125 18.50 0.51 22.94
CA ALA A 125 18.10 1.52 23.92
C ALA A 125 19.20 1.76 24.96
N ALA A 126 19.77 0.68 25.51
CA ALA A 126 20.90 0.76 26.44
C ALA A 126 22.13 1.42 25.79
N LEU A 127 22.48 1.04 24.55
CA LEU A 127 23.56 1.67 23.78
C LEU A 127 23.33 3.18 23.59
N MET A 128 22.07 3.58 23.38
CA MET A 128 21.69 4.99 23.17
C MET A 128 21.46 5.75 24.48
N GLY A 129 21.45 5.07 25.63
CA GLY A 129 21.27 5.67 26.95
C GLY A 129 19.83 6.07 27.26
N ILE A 130 18.85 5.32 26.79
CA ILE A 130 17.42 5.53 27.05
C ILE A 130 16.77 4.28 27.65
N PRO A 131 15.65 4.41 28.40
CA PRO A 131 14.84 3.27 28.79
C PRO A 131 14.31 2.50 27.57
N PRO A 132 14.10 1.17 27.67
CA PRO A 132 13.52 0.40 26.59
C PRO A 132 12.17 0.97 26.16
N PRO A 133 11.99 1.36 24.89
CA PRO A 133 10.74 1.93 24.41
C PRO A 133 9.66 0.87 24.33
N GLN A 134 8.45 1.24 24.75
CA GLN A 134 7.28 0.37 24.60
C GLN A 134 6.71 0.50 23.19
N PRO A 135 6.21 -0.59 22.58
CA PRO A 135 5.51 -0.53 21.32
C PRO A 135 4.29 0.38 21.43
N SER A 136 4.28 1.49 20.71
CA SER A 136 3.11 2.36 20.63
C SER A 136 2.22 1.93 19.47
N THR A 137 0.94 1.71 19.75
CA THR A 137 -0.10 1.50 18.74
C THR A 137 -0.73 2.82 18.28
N ASN A 138 -0.37 3.93 18.92
CA ASN A 138 -0.97 5.23 18.66
C ASN A 138 -0.33 5.87 17.42
N ARG A 139 -1.14 6.10 16.37
CA ARG A 139 -0.72 6.72 15.10
C ARG A 139 -0.88 8.23 15.05
N THR A 140 -1.41 8.84 16.12
CA THR A 140 -1.88 10.22 16.12
C THR A 140 -0.81 11.28 16.41
N HIS A 141 0.44 10.88 16.58
CA HIS A 141 1.53 11.83 16.84
C HIS A 141 2.30 12.15 15.55
N PRO A 142 2.73 13.40 15.35
CA PRO A 142 3.65 13.73 14.25
C PRO A 142 4.91 12.89 14.31
N ALA A 143 5.60 12.75 13.18
CA ALA A 143 6.89 12.07 13.14
C ALA A 143 7.91 12.86 13.97
N GLU A 144 8.43 12.21 15.01
CA GLU A 144 9.39 12.80 15.95
C GLU A 144 10.62 11.91 16.11
N ALA A 145 11.73 12.54 16.45
CA ALA A 145 12.93 11.84 16.85
C ALA A 145 13.54 12.53 18.06
N THR A 146 13.76 11.79 19.12
CA THR A 146 14.44 12.28 20.32
C THR A 146 15.94 12.43 20.03
N PRO A 147 16.52 13.63 20.12
CA PRO A 147 17.95 13.82 20.01
C PRO A 147 18.66 13.26 21.25
N LEU A 148 19.75 12.53 21.03
CA LEU A 148 20.56 11.89 22.06
C LEU A 148 22.03 12.24 21.88
N ARG A 149 22.86 12.08 22.93
CA ARG A 149 24.30 12.37 22.87
C ARG A 149 25.03 11.67 21.71
N GLY A 150 24.54 10.50 21.25
CA GLY A 150 25.16 9.71 20.18
C GLY A 150 24.33 9.65 18.89
N GLY A 151 23.27 10.44 18.75
CA GLY A 151 22.42 10.39 17.58
C GLY A 151 20.95 10.67 17.87
N TRP A 152 20.04 9.83 17.34
CA TRP A 152 18.59 10.03 17.45
C TRP A 152 17.86 8.71 17.65
N TRP A 153 16.69 8.79 18.25
CA TRP A 153 15.75 7.69 18.38
C TRP A 153 14.36 8.11 17.90
N SER A 154 13.78 7.34 16.98
CA SER A 154 12.38 7.49 16.57
C SER A 154 11.69 6.13 16.48
N SER A 155 10.70 5.90 17.33
CA SER A 155 9.88 4.70 17.30
C SER A 155 8.71 4.78 16.32
N ASN A 156 8.40 5.97 15.79
CA ASN A 156 7.17 6.22 15.04
C ASN A 156 7.35 6.87 13.66
N VAL A 157 8.56 7.21 13.22
CA VAL A 157 8.77 8.01 12.00
C VAL A 157 8.03 7.47 10.75
N PHE A 158 7.89 6.15 10.62
CA PHE A 158 7.17 5.55 9.50
C PHE A 158 5.68 5.34 9.76
N ARG A 159 5.24 5.34 11.03
CA ARG A 159 3.86 5.10 11.45
C ARG A 159 3.12 6.38 11.83
N ALA A 160 3.85 7.47 12.03
CA ALA A 160 3.26 8.75 12.39
C ALA A 160 2.30 9.24 11.32
N ASP A 161 1.24 9.90 11.73
CA ASP A 161 0.39 10.66 10.84
C ASP A 161 1.16 11.87 10.27
N GLY A 162 0.75 12.31 9.10
CA GLY A 162 1.34 13.46 8.44
C GLY A 162 1.99 13.14 7.10
N GLU A 163 2.41 14.21 6.44
CA GLU A 163 2.97 14.12 5.09
C GLU A 163 4.32 13.40 5.07
N GLU A 164 4.51 12.53 4.09
CA GLU A 164 5.77 11.83 3.84
C GLU A 164 6.97 12.78 3.76
N GLU A 165 6.75 14.00 3.29
CA GLU A 165 7.80 15.01 3.18
C GLU A 165 8.23 15.57 4.53
N ALA A 166 7.33 15.73 5.49
CA ALA A 166 7.69 16.11 6.86
C ALA A 166 8.56 15.03 7.50
N LYS A 167 8.23 13.76 7.25
CA LYS A 167 9.03 12.61 7.70
C LYS A 167 10.40 12.58 7.04
N SER A 168 10.48 12.83 5.72
CA SER A 168 11.75 12.89 5.00
C SER A 168 12.61 14.07 5.46
N LYS A 169 12.02 15.24 5.71
CA LYS A 169 12.72 16.42 6.24
C LYS A 169 13.37 16.13 7.58
N LEU A 170 12.70 15.39 8.46
CA LEU A 170 13.26 14.97 9.75
C LEU A 170 14.55 14.16 9.56
N LEU A 171 14.57 13.19 8.63
CA LEU A 171 15.76 12.38 8.35
C LEU A 171 16.86 13.21 7.66
N LEU A 172 16.50 14.08 6.75
CA LEU A 172 17.44 14.99 6.07
C LEU A 172 18.11 15.95 7.04
N SER A 173 17.39 16.46 8.05
CA SER A 173 17.97 17.31 9.09
C SER A 173 19.00 16.56 9.93
N MET A 174 18.75 15.30 10.29
CA MET A 174 19.74 14.45 10.97
C MET A 174 21.03 14.30 10.13
N ALA A 175 20.88 14.11 8.81
CA ALA A 175 22.01 14.02 7.89
C ALA A 175 22.82 15.32 7.87
N GLY A 176 22.17 16.47 7.77
CA GLY A 176 22.80 17.79 7.81
C GLY A 176 23.54 18.09 9.12
N ILE A 177 22.96 17.67 10.26
CA ILE A 177 23.58 17.83 11.59
C ILE A 177 24.78 16.88 11.75
N ALA A 178 24.67 15.61 11.32
CA ALA A 178 25.74 14.63 11.47
C ALA A 178 26.90 14.85 10.49
N VAL A 179 26.59 15.35 9.31
CA VAL A 179 27.56 15.62 8.24
C VAL A 179 27.30 17.03 7.70
N PRO A 180 27.86 18.07 8.29
CA PRO A 180 27.70 19.45 7.85
C PRO A 180 27.96 19.60 6.34
N GLY A 181 27.06 20.33 5.67
CA GLY A 181 27.11 20.53 4.21
C GLY A 181 26.54 19.37 3.38
N SER A 182 26.13 18.25 3.99
CA SER A 182 25.48 17.15 3.26
C SER A 182 24.05 17.45 2.84
N TRP A 183 23.38 18.40 3.48
CA TRP A 183 22.03 18.82 3.19
C TRP A 183 21.86 20.33 3.40
N ASN A 184 21.12 20.95 2.50
CA ASN A 184 20.75 22.37 2.54
C ASN A 184 19.23 22.50 2.51
N GLU A 185 18.63 22.97 3.60
CA GLU A 185 17.18 23.09 3.75
C GLU A 185 16.59 24.05 2.70
N SER A 186 17.19 25.23 2.50
CA SER A 186 16.67 26.22 1.54
C SER A 186 16.69 25.69 0.11
N ALA A 187 17.75 24.99 -0.29
CA ALA A 187 17.84 24.36 -1.60
C ALA A 187 16.83 23.19 -1.75
N TRP A 188 16.59 22.43 -0.68
CA TRP A 188 15.57 21.39 -0.66
C TRP A 188 14.16 21.97 -0.80
N GLU A 189 13.83 23.02 -0.04
CA GLU A 189 12.56 23.73 -0.13
C GLU A 189 12.32 24.32 -1.53
N ALA A 190 13.35 24.92 -2.14
CA ALA A 190 13.26 25.45 -3.50
C ALA A 190 12.95 24.34 -4.52
N ARG A 191 13.66 23.20 -4.46
CA ARG A 191 13.39 22.03 -5.33
C ARG A 191 12.00 21.48 -5.09
N ARG A 192 11.54 21.39 -3.84
CA ARG A 192 10.20 20.95 -3.48
C ARG A 192 9.13 21.84 -4.12
N LYS A 193 9.26 23.16 -3.97
CA LYS A 193 8.34 24.12 -4.59
C LYS A 193 8.31 24.00 -6.12
N ALA A 194 9.49 23.89 -6.75
CA ALA A 194 9.59 23.70 -8.20
C ALA A 194 8.92 22.39 -8.67
N ARG A 195 9.14 21.29 -7.94
CA ARG A 195 8.48 20.02 -8.22
C ARG A 195 6.96 20.14 -8.11
N TYR A 196 6.45 20.75 -7.05
CA TYR A 196 5.01 20.96 -6.87
C TYR A 196 4.41 21.79 -8.00
N ALA A 197 5.07 22.87 -8.39
CA ALA A 197 4.62 23.67 -9.52
C ALA A 197 4.54 22.83 -10.82
N ALA A 198 5.56 22.01 -11.10
CA ALA A 198 5.56 21.12 -12.25
C ALA A 198 4.46 20.04 -12.18
N GLU A 199 4.20 19.46 -11.00
CA GLU A 199 3.10 18.50 -10.79
C GLU A 199 1.73 19.15 -11.04
N PHE A 200 1.50 20.36 -10.54
CA PHE A 200 0.27 21.12 -10.79
C PHE A 200 0.11 21.46 -12.27
N ASP A 201 1.19 21.87 -12.94
CA ASP A 201 1.16 22.16 -14.39
C ASP A 201 0.89 20.89 -15.21
N TYR A 202 1.46 19.76 -14.81
CA TYR A 202 1.17 18.46 -15.43
C TYR A 202 -0.30 18.08 -15.25
N GLY A 203 -0.86 18.28 -14.04
CA GLY A 203 -2.26 18.06 -13.74
C GLY A 203 -3.19 18.91 -14.60
N ARG A 204 -2.92 20.22 -14.74
CA ARG A 204 -3.75 21.15 -15.55
C ARG A 204 -3.83 20.75 -17.03
N ARG A 205 -2.81 20.11 -17.57
CA ARG A 205 -2.79 19.66 -18.97
C ARG A 205 -3.62 18.41 -19.24
N GLN A 206 -4.08 17.75 -18.18
CA GLN A 206 -4.92 16.57 -18.33
C GLN A 206 -6.38 16.94 -18.59
N LEU A 207 -7.09 16.05 -19.29
CA LEU A 207 -8.51 16.25 -19.60
C LEU A 207 -9.38 15.32 -18.77
N PRO A 208 -10.55 15.77 -18.28
CA PRO A 208 -11.51 14.90 -17.64
C PRO A 208 -12.15 13.96 -18.66
N ARG A 209 -12.66 12.81 -18.20
CA ARG A 209 -13.44 11.86 -18.99
C ARG A 209 -14.85 11.75 -18.42
N ALA A 210 -15.85 12.02 -19.24
CA ALA A 210 -17.24 11.94 -18.82
C ALA A 210 -17.62 10.51 -18.37
N GLY A 211 -18.37 10.43 -17.26
CA GLY A 211 -18.86 9.15 -16.73
C GLY A 211 -17.79 8.25 -16.12
N GLU A 212 -16.54 8.71 -15.99
CA GLU A 212 -15.47 7.95 -15.35
C GLU A 212 -15.70 7.81 -13.84
N ILE A 213 -15.47 6.63 -13.31
CA ILE A 213 -15.56 6.37 -11.88
C ILE A 213 -14.25 6.77 -11.21
N HIS A 214 -14.32 7.70 -10.27
CA HIS A 214 -13.21 8.14 -9.43
C HIS A 214 -13.46 7.68 -8.00
N ALA A 215 -13.11 6.42 -7.70
CA ALA A 215 -13.33 5.83 -6.40
C ALA A 215 -12.14 6.06 -5.47
N VAL A 216 -12.42 6.11 -4.18
CA VAL A 216 -11.41 6.13 -3.11
C VAL A 216 -11.78 5.07 -2.07
N TRP A 217 -10.80 4.27 -1.62
CA TRP A 217 -10.97 3.37 -0.50
C TRP A 217 -10.68 4.07 0.83
N ASP A 218 -11.63 4.05 1.76
CA ASP A 218 -11.38 4.37 3.17
C ASP A 218 -11.16 3.08 3.96
N HIS A 219 -9.91 2.74 4.12
CA HIS A 219 -9.51 1.55 4.86
C HIS A 219 -9.83 1.65 6.36
N THR A 220 -9.89 2.86 6.91
CA THR A 220 -10.13 3.07 8.35
C THR A 220 -11.60 2.90 8.74
N GLY A 221 -12.52 3.23 7.85
CA GLY A 221 -13.95 3.28 8.10
C GLY A 221 -14.39 4.48 8.95
N GLN A 222 -13.54 5.51 9.06
CA GLN A 222 -13.78 6.72 9.86
C GLN A 222 -13.65 8.01 9.04
N GLY A 223 -13.38 7.87 7.74
CA GLY A 223 -13.02 9.00 6.89
C GLY A 223 -11.63 9.58 7.20
N LEU A 224 -11.29 10.64 6.52
CA LEU A 224 -10.00 11.32 6.72
C LEU A 224 -9.91 12.05 8.08
N TYR A 225 -11.05 12.51 8.57
CA TYR A 225 -11.18 13.23 9.84
C TYR A 225 -12.10 12.43 10.77
N PRO A 226 -11.58 11.59 11.68
CA PRO A 226 -12.39 10.78 12.57
C PRO A 226 -13.41 11.61 13.37
N GLY A 227 -14.69 11.26 13.27
CA GLY A 227 -15.79 12.01 13.88
C GLY A 227 -16.33 13.20 13.06
N ASP A 228 -15.69 13.57 11.94
CA ASP A 228 -16.13 14.66 11.06
C ASP A 228 -16.30 14.19 9.60
N TRP A 229 -17.31 13.39 9.36
CA TRP A 229 -17.68 12.94 8.02
C TRP A 229 -18.05 14.08 7.07
N PRO A 230 -18.76 15.15 7.51
CA PRO A 230 -19.04 16.30 6.65
C PRO A 230 -17.79 16.95 6.07
N ARG A 231 -16.71 17.08 6.85
CA ARG A 231 -15.43 17.62 6.37
C ARG A 231 -14.79 16.69 5.36
N THR A 232 -14.79 15.38 5.63
CA THR A 232 -14.30 14.37 4.68
C THR A 232 -15.04 14.45 3.35
N MET A 233 -16.39 14.48 3.37
CA MET A 233 -17.19 14.52 2.15
C MET A 233 -17.01 15.83 1.36
N ARG A 234 -16.90 16.98 2.03
CA ARG A 234 -16.59 18.24 1.35
C ARG A 234 -15.26 18.18 0.61
N LEU A 235 -14.22 17.60 1.24
CA LEU A 235 -12.91 17.42 0.62
C LEU A 235 -13.00 16.51 -0.62
N LEU A 236 -13.63 15.34 -0.50
CA LEU A 236 -13.77 14.39 -1.60
C LEU A 236 -14.55 15.00 -2.78
N LYS A 237 -15.68 15.64 -2.51
CA LYS A 237 -16.48 16.35 -3.53
C LYS A 237 -15.67 17.43 -4.24
N ALA A 238 -14.97 18.28 -3.48
CA ALA A 238 -14.15 19.37 -4.02
C ALA A 238 -13.01 18.87 -4.93
N ASN A 239 -12.65 17.59 -4.81
CA ASN A 239 -11.60 16.96 -5.61
C ASN A 239 -12.13 15.97 -6.67
N GLY A 240 -13.43 15.99 -6.97
CA GLY A 240 -14.02 15.22 -8.06
C GLY A 240 -14.12 13.72 -7.83
N VAL A 241 -14.11 13.29 -6.57
CA VAL A 241 -14.38 11.89 -6.20
C VAL A 241 -15.86 11.59 -6.42
N THR A 242 -16.17 10.47 -7.07
CA THR A 242 -17.54 10.04 -7.38
C THR A 242 -18.01 8.91 -6.48
N ASP A 243 -17.10 8.13 -5.93
CA ASP A 243 -17.40 6.92 -5.15
C ASP A 243 -16.47 6.82 -3.93
N LEU A 244 -17.06 6.52 -2.79
CA LEU A 244 -16.33 6.24 -1.55
C LEU A 244 -16.60 4.81 -1.09
N VAL A 245 -15.56 4.01 -1.00
CA VAL A 245 -15.62 2.62 -0.55
C VAL A 245 -15.16 2.56 0.90
N VAL A 246 -16.11 2.50 1.84
CA VAL A 246 -15.86 2.63 3.29
C VAL A 246 -15.82 1.28 3.96
N ASN A 247 -14.73 0.96 4.65
CA ASN A 247 -14.61 -0.27 5.43
C ASN A 247 -15.48 -0.19 6.68
N VAL A 248 -16.62 -0.87 6.67
CA VAL A 248 -17.62 -0.77 7.74
C VAL A 248 -17.84 -2.08 8.49
N ALA A 249 -17.41 -3.21 7.93
CA ALA A 249 -17.64 -4.51 8.52
C ALA A 249 -16.56 -5.54 8.12
N GLY A 250 -16.51 -6.61 8.90
CA GLY A 250 -15.81 -7.83 8.60
C GLY A 250 -16.38 -8.96 9.45
N ALA A 251 -15.93 -10.19 9.26
CA ALA A 251 -16.48 -11.35 9.97
C ALA A 251 -16.45 -11.21 11.50
N GLY A 252 -15.56 -10.37 12.04
CA GLY A 252 -15.39 -10.17 13.48
C GLY A 252 -15.73 -8.76 14.00
N PHE A 253 -16.27 -7.86 13.19
CA PHE A 253 -16.57 -6.50 13.62
C PHE A 253 -17.60 -5.79 12.74
N ALA A 254 -18.29 -4.78 13.29
CA ALA A 254 -19.07 -3.79 12.57
C ALA A 254 -18.83 -2.39 13.14
N HIS A 255 -18.79 -1.36 12.28
CA HIS A 255 -18.74 0.06 12.63
C HIS A 255 -20.14 0.68 12.64
N TYR A 256 -21.16 -0.15 12.75
CA TYR A 256 -22.58 0.19 12.85
C TYR A 256 -23.27 -0.76 13.83
N PRO A 257 -24.49 -0.47 14.34
CA PRO A 257 -25.21 -1.38 15.19
C PRO A 257 -25.63 -2.63 14.40
N SER A 258 -25.01 -3.77 14.69
CA SER A 258 -25.33 -5.07 14.10
C SER A 258 -25.80 -6.03 15.16
N ARG A 259 -26.80 -6.87 14.81
CA ARG A 259 -27.26 -7.99 15.64
C ARG A 259 -26.48 -9.28 15.36
N ILE A 260 -25.70 -9.29 14.28
CA ILE A 260 -24.97 -10.46 13.78
C ILE A 260 -23.49 -10.34 14.06
N LEU A 261 -22.91 -9.16 13.84
CA LEU A 261 -21.48 -8.90 14.01
C LEU A 261 -21.20 -8.21 15.34
N ALA A 262 -20.03 -8.48 15.90
CA ALA A 262 -19.56 -7.80 17.10
C ALA A 262 -19.32 -6.31 16.82
N GLN A 263 -19.71 -5.46 17.76
CA GLN A 263 -19.44 -4.03 17.67
C GLN A 263 -17.93 -3.76 17.78
N SER A 264 -17.43 -2.89 16.92
CA SER A 264 -16.03 -2.48 16.94
C SER A 264 -15.76 -1.40 17.99
N GLN A 265 -14.48 -1.22 18.37
CA GLN A 265 -14.06 -0.10 19.22
C GLN A 265 -14.35 1.27 18.57
N ILE A 266 -14.34 1.33 17.23
CA ILE A 266 -14.70 2.54 16.47
C ILE A 266 -16.17 2.87 16.70
N TYR A 267 -17.07 1.88 16.60
CA TYR A 267 -18.47 2.08 16.90
C TYR A 267 -18.69 2.51 18.36
N VAL A 268 -18.04 1.85 19.31
CA VAL A 268 -18.15 2.19 20.73
C VAL A 268 -17.71 3.63 21.01
N LYS A 269 -16.66 4.08 20.36
CA LYS A 269 -16.08 5.43 20.56
C LYS A 269 -16.79 6.53 19.79
N HIS A 270 -17.23 6.26 18.58
CA HIS A 270 -17.68 7.30 17.62
C HIS A 270 -19.10 7.04 17.10
N GLY A 271 -19.80 6.02 17.58
CA GLY A 271 -21.14 5.66 17.13
C GLY A 271 -21.18 5.09 15.72
N ASP A 272 -22.35 5.13 15.11
CA ASP A 272 -22.65 4.56 13.80
C ASP A 272 -21.94 5.31 12.66
N GLN A 273 -20.81 4.79 12.24
CA GLN A 273 -19.98 5.40 11.21
C GLN A 273 -20.62 5.34 9.83
N LEU A 274 -21.37 4.26 9.53
CA LEU A 274 -22.03 4.13 8.24
C LEU A 274 -23.19 5.13 8.10
N ALA A 275 -24.01 5.29 9.13
CA ALA A 275 -25.07 6.29 9.14
C ALA A 275 -24.51 7.72 9.02
N ALA A 276 -23.44 8.04 9.76
CA ALA A 276 -22.80 9.35 9.71
C ALA A 276 -22.19 9.64 8.33
N CYS A 277 -21.51 8.66 7.72
CA CYS A 277 -20.97 8.74 6.38
C CYS A 277 -22.09 9.01 5.34
N LEU A 278 -23.16 8.21 5.37
CA LEU A 278 -24.29 8.34 4.45
C LEU A 278 -25.02 9.67 4.62
N ALA A 279 -25.20 10.15 5.85
CA ALA A 279 -25.78 11.45 6.11
C ALA A 279 -24.94 12.58 5.50
N ALA A 280 -23.62 12.54 5.67
CA ALA A 280 -22.70 13.51 5.10
C ALA A 280 -22.58 13.44 3.57
N ALA A 281 -22.84 12.29 2.97
CA ALA A 281 -22.83 12.11 1.52
C ALA A 281 -24.06 12.70 0.81
N ARG A 282 -25.17 12.97 1.53
CA ARG A 282 -26.38 13.52 0.93
C ARG A 282 -26.11 14.83 0.21
N GLY A 283 -26.61 14.96 -1.03
CA GLY A 283 -26.43 16.16 -1.85
C GLY A 283 -24.99 16.40 -2.36
N THR A 284 -24.05 15.50 -2.09
CA THR A 284 -22.69 15.61 -2.61
C THR A 284 -22.53 15.02 -4.01
N GLY A 285 -23.39 14.07 -4.40
CA GLY A 285 -23.25 13.25 -5.60
C GLY A 285 -22.30 12.06 -5.41
N ILE A 286 -21.67 11.90 -4.25
CA ILE A 286 -20.76 10.77 -3.97
C ILE A 286 -21.59 9.54 -3.59
N ARG A 287 -21.35 8.43 -4.29
CA ARG A 287 -21.93 7.13 -3.97
C ARG A 287 -21.10 6.47 -2.87
N VAL A 288 -21.76 5.97 -1.84
CA VAL A 288 -21.12 5.27 -0.72
C VAL A 288 -21.31 3.77 -0.88
N HIS A 289 -20.20 3.02 -0.88
CA HIS A 289 -20.18 1.57 -0.95
C HIS A 289 -19.70 0.99 0.37
N ALA A 290 -20.45 0.04 0.92
CA ALA A 290 -20.08 -0.65 2.17
C ALA A 290 -19.01 -1.70 1.89
N TRP A 291 -17.81 -1.50 2.40
CA TRP A 291 -16.72 -2.45 2.28
C TRP A 291 -16.73 -3.46 3.42
N VAL A 292 -16.80 -4.74 3.07
CA VAL A 292 -16.87 -5.88 3.98
C VAL A 292 -15.63 -6.76 3.81
N LEU A 293 -14.85 -6.93 4.88
CA LEU A 293 -13.76 -7.90 4.95
C LEU A 293 -14.32 -9.31 5.17
N CYS A 294 -14.37 -10.15 4.13
CA CYS A 294 -15.08 -11.42 4.17
C CYS A 294 -14.37 -12.48 5.02
N PHE A 295 -13.24 -13.00 4.53
CA PHE A 295 -12.55 -14.12 5.19
C PHE A 295 -11.30 -13.67 5.96
N ASN A 296 -11.42 -12.53 6.64
CA ASN A 296 -10.36 -11.93 7.44
C ASN A 296 -10.93 -11.39 8.78
N GLY A 297 -10.44 -11.91 9.89
CA GLY A 297 -10.82 -11.51 11.25
C GLY A 297 -9.81 -10.61 11.96
N THR A 298 -8.75 -10.14 11.28
CA THR A 298 -7.63 -9.40 11.91
C THR A 298 -8.06 -8.13 12.63
N ARG A 299 -9.11 -7.45 12.17
CA ARG A 299 -9.63 -6.20 12.75
C ARG A 299 -10.65 -6.41 13.88
N GLY A 300 -11.04 -7.65 14.16
CA GLY A 300 -11.90 -7.98 15.28
C GLY A 300 -11.21 -7.78 16.63
N SER A 301 -11.98 -7.53 17.69
CA SER A 301 -11.48 -7.52 19.07
C SER A 301 -10.90 -8.89 19.47
N ALA A 302 -10.15 -8.97 20.55
CA ALA A 302 -9.65 -10.24 21.08
C ALA A 302 -10.80 -11.23 21.37
N SER A 303 -11.90 -10.75 21.97
CA SER A 303 -13.10 -11.57 22.25
C SER A 303 -13.79 -12.03 20.96
N SER A 304 -13.88 -11.17 19.94
CA SER A 304 -14.42 -11.55 18.64
C SER A 304 -13.56 -12.62 17.95
N ARG A 305 -12.22 -12.46 17.92
CA ARG A 305 -11.32 -13.48 17.37
C ARG A 305 -11.39 -14.80 18.14
N ALA A 306 -11.55 -14.76 19.47
CA ALA A 306 -11.77 -15.95 20.29
C ALA A 306 -13.11 -16.64 19.91
N SER A 307 -14.18 -15.88 19.69
CA SER A 307 -15.47 -16.41 19.22
C SER A 307 -15.35 -17.11 17.86
N LEU A 308 -14.64 -16.48 16.90
CA LEU A 308 -14.38 -17.10 15.59
C LEU A 308 -13.58 -18.40 15.70
N ALA A 309 -12.62 -18.46 16.64
CA ALA A 309 -11.84 -19.66 16.92
C ALA A 309 -12.72 -20.78 17.53
N LYS A 310 -13.58 -20.44 18.51
CA LYS A 310 -14.52 -21.39 19.18
C LYS A 310 -15.49 -22.03 18.17
N ARG A 311 -15.87 -21.27 17.13
CA ARG A 311 -16.73 -21.76 16.04
C ARG A 311 -15.96 -22.63 15.02
N GLY A 312 -14.64 -22.79 15.14
CA GLY A 312 -13.83 -23.54 14.20
C GLY A 312 -13.65 -22.85 12.83
N TRP A 313 -13.84 -21.54 12.74
CA TRP A 313 -13.81 -20.81 11.47
C TRP A 313 -12.44 -20.30 11.07
N ARG A 314 -11.46 -20.31 12.00
CA ARG A 314 -10.11 -19.81 11.76
C ARG A 314 -9.23 -20.90 11.13
N LEU A 315 -8.47 -20.51 10.11
CA LEU A 315 -7.46 -21.35 9.47
C LEU A 315 -6.21 -21.47 10.36
N LYS A 316 -5.53 -22.60 10.25
CA LYS A 316 -4.19 -22.82 10.82
C LYS A 316 -3.12 -22.55 9.78
N ASP A 317 -1.98 -22.04 10.23
CA ASP A 317 -0.76 -21.96 9.41
C ASP A 317 -0.04 -23.32 9.36
N LYS A 318 1.05 -23.38 8.60
CA LYS A 318 1.86 -24.61 8.44
C LYS A 318 2.53 -25.10 9.73
N SER A 319 2.59 -24.25 10.76
CA SER A 319 3.09 -24.58 12.10
C SER A 319 1.97 -25.01 13.05
N GLY A 320 0.74 -25.10 12.57
CA GLY A 320 -0.44 -25.48 13.37
C GLY A 320 -1.06 -24.35 14.20
N HIS A 321 -0.54 -23.13 14.16
CA HIS A 321 -1.07 -22.00 14.90
C HIS A 321 -2.32 -21.44 14.22
N LEU A 322 -3.32 -21.05 15.01
CA LEU A 322 -4.51 -20.37 14.51
C LEU A 322 -4.13 -18.99 13.93
N THR A 323 -4.50 -18.75 12.70
CA THR A 323 -4.37 -17.44 12.05
C THR A 323 -5.63 -16.60 12.28
N ASP A 324 -5.61 -15.33 11.92
CA ASP A 324 -6.82 -14.49 11.87
C ASP A 324 -7.58 -14.60 10.54
N TYR A 325 -7.12 -15.45 9.63
CA TYR A 325 -7.83 -15.75 8.38
C TYR A 325 -8.83 -16.88 8.57
N LEU A 326 -9.93 -16.82 7.82
CA LEU A 326 -11.09 -17.66 8.01
C LEU A 326 -11.26 -18.62 6.83
N ASP A 327 -11.91 -19.75 7.07
CA ASP A 327 -12.11 -20.82 6.10
C ASP A 327 -13.31 -20.54 5.17
N PRO A 328 -13.09 -20.17 3.90
CA PRO A 328 -14.18 -19.94 2.95
C PRO A 328 -15.01 -21.18 2.61
N THR A 329 -14.51 -22.37 2.92
CA THR A 329 -15.25 -23.63 2.67
C THR A 329 -16.29 -23.92 3.74
N ASN A 330 -16.20 -23.27 4.91
CA ASN A 330 -17.14 -23.45 6.00
C ASN A 330 -18.50 -22.83 5.65
N PRO A 331 -19.60 -23.61 5.56
CA PRO A 331 -20.91 -23.12 5.16
C PRO A 331 -21.54 -22.16 6.18
N ASP A 332 -21.31 -22.39 7.49
CA ASP A 332 -21.88 -21.55 8.54
C ASP A 332 -21.25 -20.17 8.54
N LEU A 333 -19.93 -20.10 8.30
CA LEU A 333 -19.24 -18.82 8.12
C LEU A 333 -19.78 -18.05 6.91
N ARG A 334 -19.94 -18.72 5.77
CA ARG A 334 -20.53 -18.07 4.58
C ARG A 334 -21.93 -17.56 4.85
N TRP A 335 -22.77 -18.38 5.50
CA TRP A 335 -24.12 -17.97 5.89
C TRP A 335 -24.12 -16.79 6.86
N HIS A 336 -23.24 -16.79 7.84
CA HIS A 336 -23.06 -15.68 8.78
C HIS A 336 -22.73 -14.37 8.08
N LEU A 337 -21.78 -14.38 7.13
CA LEU A 337 -21.40 -13.21 6.34
C LEU A 337 -22.53 -12.74 5.42
N ILE A 338 -23.24 -13.66 4.75
CA ILE A 338 -24.39 -13.32 3.89
C ILE A 338 -25.49 -12.67 4.72
N SER A 339 -25.77 -13.20 5.92
CA SER A 339 -26.77 -12.64 6.82
C SER A 339 -26.39 -11.25 7.31
N ALA A 340 -25.12 -11.02 7.62
CA ALA A 340 -24.61 -9.69 8.00
C ALA A 340 -24.71 -8.67 6.86
N ILE A 341 -24.40 -9.09 5.62
CA ILE A 341 -24.56 -8.25 4.44
C ILE A 341 -26.06 -7.95 4.20
N ASP A 342 -26.96 -8.93 4.35
CA ASP A 342 -28.41 -8.71 4.21
C ASP A 342 -28.95 -7.73 5.27
N GLU A 343 -28.51 -7.87 6.52
CA GLU A 343 -28.82 -6.93 7.61
C GLU A 343 -28.38 -5.49 7.22
N LEU A 344 -27.14 -5.34 6.78
CA LEU A 344 -26.57 -4.06 6.38
C LEU A 344 -27.37 -3.39 5.25
N VAL A 345 -27.63 -4.12 4.17
CA VAL A 345 -28.28 -3.52 2.99
C VAL A 345 -29.76 -3.25 3.19
N ARG A 346 -30.41 -3.89 4.16
CA ARG A 346 -31.78 -3.55 4.57
C ARG A 346 -31.81 -2.29 5.42
N ALA A 347 -30.79 -2.11 6.30
CA ALA A 347 -30.74 -0.99 7.23
C ALA A 347 -30.24 0.31 6.59
N TYR A 348 -29.34 0.22 5.59
CA TYR A 348 -28.63 1.38 5.05
C TYR A 348 -28.81 1.55 3.54
N PRO A 349 -29.05 2.79 3.05
CA PRO A 349 -29.20 3.08 1.62
C PRO A 349 -27.84 3.23 0.93
N VAL A 350 -26.94 2.25 1.07
CA VAL A 350 -25.66 2.23 0.36
C VAL A 350 -25.87 2.01 -1.14
N ALA A 351 -24.99 2.56 -1.97
CA ALA A 351 -25.01 2.41 -3.42
C ALA A 351 -24.52 1.02 -3.86
N GLY A 352 -23.70 0.38 -3.04
CA GLY A 352 -23.17 -0.95 -3.33
C GLY A 352 -22.56 -1.63 -2.10
N VAL A 353 -22.26 -2.90 -2.27
CA VAL A 353 -21.45 -3.71 -1.36
C VAL A 353 -20.12 -4.02 -2.04
N HIS A 354 -19.02 -3.80 -1.33
CA HIS A 354 -17.68 -4.11 -1.78
C HIS A 354 -17.10 -5.26 -0.95
N LEU A 355 -16.83 -6.40 -1.56
CA LEU A 355 -16.25 -7.55 -0.88
C LEU A 355 -14.74 -7.53 -1.02
N ASP A 356 -14.05 -7.61 0.12
CA ASP A 356 -12.61 -7.76 0.18
C ASP A 356 -12.22 -9.01 0.98
N PHE A 357 -10.99 -9.48 0.80
CA PHE A 357 -10.56 -10.78 1.33
C PHE A 357 -11.52 -11.92 0.98
N VAL A 358 -12.18 -11.81 -0.14
CA VAL A 358 -13.02 -12.86 -0.72
C VAL A 358 -12.12 -13.88 -1.40
N ARG A 359 -11.28 -14.53 -0.58
CA ARG A 359 -10.19 -15.40 -1.04
C ARG A 359 -9.73 -16.38 0.05
N TRP A 360 -9.06 -17.43 -0.39
CA TRP A 360 -8.34 -18.34 0.49
C TRP A 360 -7.08 -17.67 1.04
N TYR A 361 -6.63 -18.11 2.21
CA TYR A 361 -5.36 -17.66 2.79
C TYR A 361 -4.22 -18.53 2.23
N GLU A 362 -3.31 -17.93 1.49
CA GLU A 362 -2.24 -18.61 0.75
C GLU A 362 -1.22 -19.35 1.64
N LYS A 363 -1.11 -18.96 2.91
CA LYS A 363 -0.20 -19.57 3.90
C LYS A 363 -0.89 -20.55 4.85
N ALA A 364 -2.14 -20.91 4.59
CA ALA A 364 -2.84 -21.91 5.38
C ALA A 364 -2.16 -23.28 5.30
N ALA A 365 -2.24 -24.06 6.38
CA ALA A 365 -1.68 -25.41 6.48
C ALA A 365 -2.28 -26.37 5.44
N SER A 366 -3.58 -26.24 5.18
CA SER A 366 -4.32 -27.01 4.18
C SER A 366 -4.98 -26.05 3.18
N LYS A 367 -5.06 -26.48 1.92
CA LYS A 367 -5.79 -25.76 0.88
C LYS A 367 -6.65 -26.78 0.12
N PRO A 368 -7.92 -26.50 -0.16
CA PRO A 368 -8.76 -27.38 -0.97
C PRO A 368 -8.18 -27.48 -2.38
N ARG A 369 -8.46 -28.61 -3.05
CA ARG A 369 -8.00 -28.84 -4.43
C ARG A 369 -8.48 -27.75 -5.39
N ASN A 370 -9.71 -27.27 -5.21
CA ASN A 370 -10.27 -26.16 -5.96
C ASN A 370 -10.82 -25.09 -5.01
N PRO A 371 -10.00 -24.10 -4.57
CA PRO A 371 -10.44 -23.07 -3.65
C PRO A 371 -11.48 -22.13 -4.28
N SER A 372 -11.53 -22.02 -5.60
CA SER A 372 -12.45 -21.09 -6.29
C SER A 372 -13.93 -21.49 -6.20
N THR A 373 -14.24 -22.78 -6.07
CA THR A 373 -15.63 -23.27 -6.02
C THR A 373 -16.41 -22.67 -4.85
N ALA A 374 -15.87 -22.77 -3.62
CA ALA A 374 -16.54 -22.25 -2.43
C ALA A 374 -16.63 -20.73 -2.45
N ILE A 375 -15.58 -20.05 -2.94
CA ILE A 375 -15.53 -18.60 -3.01
C ILE A 375 -16.48 -18.07 -4.07
N THR A 376 -16.53 -18.67 -5.26
CA THR A 376 -17.50 -18.32 -6.32
C THR A 376 -18.92 -18.55 -5.85
N SER A 377 -19.21 -19.67 -5.16
CA SER A 377 -20.52 -19.94 -4.56
C SER A 377 -20.93 -18.85 -3.55
N PHE A 378 -19.99 -18.38 -2.71
CA PHE A 378 -20.26 -17.28 -1.79
C PHE A 378 -20.59 -15.98 -2.54
N VAL A 379 -19.79 -15.58 -3.54
CA VAL A 379 -20.04 -14.39 -4.37
C VAL A 379 -21.40 -14.46 -5.06
N SER A 380 -21.72 -15.63 -5.63
CA SER A 380 -23.03 -15.89 -6.26
C SER A 380 -24.20 -15.77 -5.28
N SER A 381 -24.04 -16.30 -4.06
CA SER A 381 -25.06 -16.20 -3.01
C SER A 381 -25.28 -14.76 -2.56
N VAL A 382 -24.19 -13.97 -2.40
CA VAL A 382 -24.31 -12.54 -2.10
C VAL A 382 -25.01 -11.81 -3.25
N ARG A 383 -24.64 -12.08 -4.50
CA ARG A 383 -25.32 -11.48 -5.68
C ARG A 383 -26.81 -11.77 -5.68
N THR A 384 -27.20 -13.03 -5.45
CA THR A 384 -28.62 -13.43 -5.39
C THR A 384 -29.35 -12.68 -4.28
N ARG A 385 -28.75 -12.56 -3.11
CA ARG A 385 -29.33 -11.82 -1.97
C ARG A 385 -29.50 -10.34 -2.31
N LEU A 386 -28.49 -9.69 -2.89
CA LEU A 386 -28.58 -8.28 -3.25
C LEU A 386 -29.66 -8.02 -4.32
N ARG A 387 -29.75 -8.88 -5.33
CA ARG A 387 -30.79 -8.75 -6.37
C ARG A 387 -32.20 -8.88 -5.82
N SER A 388 -32.42 -9.74 -4.83
CA SER A 388 -33.73 -9.88 -4.19
C SER A 388 -34.07 -8.74 -3.24
N THR A 389 -33.07 -8.07 -2.64
CA THR A 389 -33.29 -7.01 -1.65
C THR A 389 -33.28 -5.62 -2.30
N ARG A 390 -32.27 -5.34 -3.16
CA ARG A 390 -32.07 -4.06 -3.86
C ARG A 390 -31.47 -4.29 -5.25
N PRO A 391 -32.27 -4.53 -6.30
CA PRO A 391 -31.82 -4.97 -7.63
C PRO A 391 -30.78 -4.06 -8.31
N ARG A 392 -30.78 -2.75 -8.00
CA ARG A 392 -29.87 -1.77 -8.60
C ARG A 392 -28.58 -1.54 -7.81
N MET A 393 -28.42 -2.22 -6.66
CA MET A 393 -27.24 -2.09 -5.83
C MET A 393 -26.03 -2.78 -6.48
N TRP A 394 -24.90 -2.12 -6.50
CA TRP A 394 -23.67 -2.70 -7.05
C TRP A 394 -23.09 -3.75 -6.10
N LEU A 395 -22.60 -4.84 -6.68
CA LEU A 395 -21.69 -5.77 -6.04
C LEU A 395 -20.32 -5.60 -6.67
N THR A 396 -19.35 -5.14 -5.89
CA THR A 396 -17.96 -4.95 -6.31
C THR A 396 -17.02 -5.79 -5.48
N VAL A 397 -15.83 -6.11 -6.00
CA VAL A 397 -14.87 -6.99 -5.33
C VAL A 397 -13.45 -6.44 -5.43
N ALA A 398 -12.71 -6.41 -4.32
CA ALA A 398 -11.26 -6.25 -4.34
C ALA A 398 -10.60 -7.58 -4.67
N VAL A 399 -9.72 -7.60 -5.66
CA VAL A 399 -9.09 -8.83 -6.15
C VAL A 399 -7.59 -8.63 -6.39
N LEU A 400 -6.84 -9.75 -6.36
CA LEU A 400 -5.42 -9.71 -6.69
C LEU A 400 -5.20 -9.43 -8.18
N ALA A 401 -4.17 -8.65 -8.47
CA ALA A 401 -3.81 -8.24 -9.84
C ALA A 401 -3.43 -9.42 -10.76
N GLY A 402 -2.86 -10.48 -10.18
CA GLY A 402 -2.25 -11.59 -10.91
C GLY A 402 -3.25 -12.65 -11.38
N TYR A 403 -4.03 -12.39 -12.42
CA TYR A 403 -4.84 -13.42 -13.07
C TYR A 403 -4.05 -14.10 -14.21
N PRO A 404 -4.16 -15.43 -14.43
CA PRO A 404 -5.01 -16.40 -13.74
C PRO A 404 -4.42 -17.01 -12.45
N SER A 405 -3.20 -16.65 -12.05
CA SER A 405 -2.54 -17.28 -10.88
C SER A 405 -3.33 -17.14 -9.58
N CYS A 406 -4.11 -16.07 -9.41
CA CYS A 406 -4.98 -15.88 -8.24
C CYS A 406 -6.13 -16.91 -8.15
N VAL A 407 -6.52 -17.53 -9.25
CA VAL A 407 -7.54 -18.61 -9.24
C VAL A 407 -7.02 -19.84 -8.47
N SER A 408 -5.83 -20.31 -8.84
CA SER A 408 -5.23 -21.49 -8.20
C SER A 408 -4.64 -21.19 -6.82
N SER A 409 -4.09 -19.98 -6.61
CA SER A 409 -3.42 -19.64 -5.34
C SER A 409 -4.41 -19.32 -4.24
N VAL A 410 -5.43 -18.51 -4.51
CA VAL A 410 -6.37 -17.96 -3.51
C VAL A 410 -7.85 -18.10 -3.89
N GLY A 411 -8.17 -18.71 -5.01
CA GLY A 411 -9.55 -18.99 -5.44
C GLY A 411 -10.31 -17.80 -6.00
N GLN A 412 -9.64 -16.71 -6.37
CA GLN A 412 -10.28 -15.53 -6.95
C GLN A 412 -10.41 -15.65 -8.48
N ASP A 413 -11.48 -16.25 -8.96
CA ASP A 413 -11.80 -16.37 -10.39
C ASP A 413 -12.64 -15.17 -10.88
N TRP A 414 -12.10 -13.97 -10.66
CA TRP A 414 -12.83 -12.72 -10.84
C TRP A 414 -13.12 -12.37 -12.31
N GLU A 415 -12.34 -12.84 -13.27
CA GLU A 415 -12.69 -12.67 -14.69
C GLU A 415 -13.97 -13.47 -15.01
N SER A 416 -14.05 -14.71 -14.53
CA SER A 416 -15.28 -15.52 -14.65
C SER A 416 -16.48 -14.88 -13.93
N TRP A 417 -16.27 -14.23 -12.78
CA TRP A 417 -17.36 -13.52 -12.08
C TRP A 417 -17.89 -12.33 -12.89
N ILE A 418 -17.03 -11.61 -13.63
CA ILE A 418 -17.46 -10.57 -14.58
C ILE A 418 -18.23 -11.19 -15.74
N ASP A 419 -17.68 -12.23 -16.35
CA ASP A 419 -18.26 -12.87 -17.54
C ASP A 419 -19.65 -13.47 -17.24
N GLN A 420 -19.85 -14.01 -16.04
CA GLN A 420 -21.13 -14.54 -15.56
C GLN A 420 -22.09 -13.45 -15.00
N GLY A 421 -21.65 -12.20 -14.88
CA GLY A 421 -22.45 -11.12 -14.28
C GLY A 421 -22.72 -11.28 -12.79
N LEU A 422 -21.83 -12.00 -12.08
CA LEU A 422 -21.89 -12.14 -10.63
C LEU A 422 -21.47 -10.87 -9.91
N VAL A 423 -20.60 -10.07 -10.52
CA VAL A 423 -20.16 -8.76 -9.99
C VAL A 423 -20.42 -7.66 -11.01
N ASP A 424 -20.69 -6.45 -10.54
CA ASP A 424 -20.83 -5.27 -11.40
C ASP A 424 -19.46 -4.72 -11.77
N TYR A 425 -18.52 -4.71 -10.80
CA TYR A 425 -17.13 -4.32 -11.05
C TYR A 425 -16.18 -5.16 -10.23
N ALA A 426 -15.08 -5.59 -10.86
CA ALA A 426 -13.88 -6.01 -10.15
C ALA A 426 -12.91 -4.84 -10.01
N MET A 427 -12.28 -4.73 -8.85
CA MET A 427 -11.26 -3.72 -8.52
C MET A 427 -9.93 -4.42 -8.24
N PRO A 428 -9.14 -4.76 -9.29
CA PRO A 428 -7.83 -5.38 -9.11
C PRO A 428 -6.88 -4.43 -8.39
N MET A 429 -6.22 -4.90 -7.34
CA MET A 429 -5.22 -4.17 -6.56
C MET A 429 -3.90 -4.08 -7.34
N ASN A 430 -3.85 -3.21 -8.35
CA ASN A 430 -2.71 -3.00 -9.24
C ASN A 430 -1.70 -2.02 -8.59
N TYR A 431 -1.11 -2.43 -7.46
CA TYR A 431 -0.23 -1.58 -6.65
C TYR A 431 1.21 -1.69 -7.14
N PHE A 432 1.56 -0.89 -8.17
CA PHE A 432 2.88 -0.86 -8.78
C PHE A 432 3.44 0.57 -8.81
N GLU A 433 4.71 0.74 -8.49
CA GLU A 433 5.43 2.02 -8.72
C GLU A 433 5.83 2.17 -10.21
N ASP A 434 6.07 1.08 -10.90
CA ASP A 434 6.42 1.07 -12.32
C ASP A 434 5.16 1.25 -13.20
N ALA A 435 5.07 2.40 -13.87
CA ALA A 435 3.94 2.75 -14.72
C ALA A 435 3.81 1.84 -15.96
N ALA A 436 4.92 1.34 -16.51
CA ALA A 436 4.88 0.42 -17.65
C ALA A 436 4.36 -0.96 -17.25
N LYS A 437 4.79 -1.46 -16.08
CA LYS A 437 4.26 -2.69 -15.48
C LYS A 437 2.77 -2.56 -15.17
N TYR A 438 2.36 -1.43 -14.59
CA TYR A 438 0.93 -1.14 -14.34
C TYR A 438 0.14 -1.19 -15.66
N ALA A 439 0.59 -0.46 -16.69
CA ALA A 439 -0.08 -0.41 -17.99
C ALA A 439 -0.23 -1.80 -18.63
N ALA A 440 0.84 -2.61 -18.62
CA ALA A 440 0.82 -3.96 -19.16
C ALA A 440 -0.18 -4.89 -18.42
N VAL A 441 -0.24 -4.77 -17.08
CA VAL A 441 -1.16 -5.57 -16.26
C VAL A 441 -2.60 -5.16 -16.55
N VAL A 442 -2.92 -3.87 -16.56
CA VAL A 442 -4.29 -3.38 -16.81
C VAL A 442 -4.75 -3.72 -18.23
N ALA A 443 -3.90 -3.57 -19.24
CA ALA A 443 -4.22 -3.96 -20.61
C ALA A 443 -4.58 -5.45 -20.72
N ARG A 444 -3.86 -6.33 -20.01
CA ARG A 444 -4.17 -7.77 -19.99
C ARG A 444 -5.49 -8.06 -19.26
N GLN A 445 -5.78 -7.36 -18.16
CA GLN A 445 -7.03 -7.50 -17.41
C GLN A 445 -8.25 -7.04 -18.22
N ALA A 446 -8.09 -5.99 -19.01
CA ALA A 446 -9.11 -5.38 -19.87
C ALA A 446 -9.14 -5.99 -21.29
N ASN A 447 -8.75 -7.26 -21.44
CA ASN A 447 -8.52 -7.91 -22.75
C ASN A 447 -9.78 -8.13 -23.61
N THR A 448 -10.98 -7.85 -23.07
CA THR A 448 -12.23 -7.83 -23.81
C THR A 448 -13.05 -6.57 -23.49
N PRO A 449 -13.89 -6.07 -24.43
CA PRO A 449 -14.74 -4.90 -24.16
C PRO A 449 -15.68 -5.09 -22.97
N ARG A 450 -16.14 -6.31 -22.71
CA ARG A 450 -16.96 -6.63 -21.54
C ARG A 450 -16.16 -6.43 -20.26
N ARG A 451 -14.98 -7.07 -20.15
CA ARG A 451 -14.14 -6.97 -18.95
C ARG A 451 -13.69 -5.53 -18.70
N ALA A 452 -13.23 -4.82 -19.73
CA ALA A 452 -12.86 -3.42 -19.61
C ALA A 452 -13.96 -2.56 -18.94
N ARG A 453 -15.20 -2.68 -19.39
CA ARG A 453 -16.35 -1.92 -18.84
C ARG A 453 -16.74 -2.31 -17.41
N HIS A 454 -16.31 -3.48 -16.93
CA HIS A 454 -16.58 -3.98 -15.58
C HIS A 454 -15.33 -3.98 -14.68
N LEU A 455 -14.28 -3.21 -15.07
CA LEU A 455 -13.09 -2.99 -14.27
C LEU A 455 -13.01 -1.56 -13.76
N ILE A 456 -12.72 -1.41 -12.48
CA ILE A 456 -12.24 -0.17 -11.85
C ILE A 456 -10.82 -0.47 -11.38
N SER A 457 -9.81 0.08 -12.07
CA SER A 457 -8.42 -0.28 -11.78
C SER A 457 -7.95 0.32 -10.45
N GLY A 458 -7.51 -0.53 -9.52
CA GLY A 458 -6.91 -0.09 -8.27
C GLY A 458 -5.53 0.55 -8.50
N ILE A 459 -5.28 1.67 -7.82
CA ILE A 459 -4.01 2.39 -7.82
C ILE A 459 -3.56 2.55 -6.37
N GLY A 460 -2.43 1.94 -6.02
CA GLY A 460 -1.87 2.03 -4.67
C GLY A 460 -1.08 3.31 -4.49
N VAL A 461 -1.74 4.40 -4.08
CA VAL A 461 -1.09 5.70 -3.86
C VAL A 461 -0.18 5.65 -2.65
N THR A 462 -0.68 5.05 -1.56
CA THR A 462 0.02 4.90 -0.27
C THR A 462 -0.08 3.46 0.26
N ALA A 463 -0.06 2.50 -0.66
CA ALA A 463 -0.04 1.08 -0.32
C ALA A 463 1.34 0.64 0.21
N ASN A 464 1.39 -0.56 0.82
CA ASN A 464 2.67 -1.14 1.24
C ASN A 464 3.60 -1.44 0.05
N GLU A 465 3.00 -1.76 -1.12
CA GLU A 465 3.69 -2.16 -2.34
C GLU A 465 4.05 -0.97 -3.24
N SER A 466 3.46 0.21 -3.00
CA SER A 466 3.70 1.39 -3.84
C SER A 466 3.41 2.70 -3.11
N VAL A 467 4.28 3.70 -3.36
CA VAL A 467 4.09 5.09 -2.93
C VAL A 467 4.25 5.98 -4.17
N LEU A 468 3.14 6.60 -4.59
CA LEU A 468 3.09 7.28 -5.88
C LEU A 468 3.06 8.80 -5.74
N SER A 469 3.86 9.48 -6.58
CA SER A 469 3.70 10.92 -6.80
C SER A 469 2.43 11.22 -7.60
N PRO A 470 1.92 12.47 -7.57
CA PRO A 470 0.78 12.87 -8.40
C PRO A 470 0.97 12.57 -9.90
N VAL A 471 2.18 12.74 -10.41
CA VAL A 471 2.53 12.44 -11.81
C VAL A 471 2.35 10.96 -12.11
N LEU A 472 2.89 10.07 -11.28
CA LEU A 472 2.73 8.62 -11.46
C LEU A 472 1.27 8.19 -11.37
N VAL A 473 0.48 8.79 -10.48
CA VAL A 473 -0.97 8.52 -10.42
C VAL A 473 -1.65 8.95 -11.72
N ILE A 474 -1.34 10.14 -12.25
CA ILE A 474 -1.85 10.62 -13.54
C ILE A 474 -1.49 9.64 -14.67
N ASP A 475 -0.24 9.19 -14.73
CA ASP A 475 0.23 8.26 -15.76
C ASP A 475 -0.50 6.92 -15.69
N GLN A 476 -0.76 6.41 -14.47
CA GLN A 476 -1.53 5.19 -14.25
C GLN A 476 -3.01 5.37 -14.61
N VAL A 477 -3.64 6.49 -14.26
CA VAL A 477 -5.01 6.81 -14.70
C VAL A 477 -5.10 6.84 -16.22
N ASN A 478 -4.15 7.51 -16.88
CA ASN A 478 -4.11 7.55 -18.35
C ASN A 478 -3.88 6.16 -18.98
N ALA A 479 -3.07 5.30 -18.35
CA ALA A 479 -2.91 3.91 -18.80
C ALA A 479 -4.22 3.11 -18.64
N ALA A 480 -4.93 3.27 -17.53
CA ALA A 480 -6.24 2.68 -17.29
C ALA A 480 -7.28 3.14 -18.34
N ARG A 481 -7.29 4.44 -18.66
CA ARG A 481 -8.14 5.00 -19.72
C ARG A 481 -7.85 4.41 -21.10
N ARG A 482 -6.57 4.24 -21.46
CA ARG A 482 -6.18 3.60 -22.73
C ARG A 482 -6.65 2.14 -22.82
N ALA A 483 -6.68 1.44 -21.69
CA ALA A 483 -7.22 0.09 -21.61
C ALA A 483 -8.77 0.03 -21.63
N GLY A 484 -9.46 1.18 -21.60
CA GLY A 484 -10.91 1.26 -21.71
C GLY A 484 -11.67 0.90 -20.42
N VAL A 485 -11.02 0.88 -19.26
CA VAL A 485 -11.70 0.54 -17.99
C VAL A 485 -12.70 1.62 -17.57
N ALA A 486 -13.66 1.25 -16.71
CA ALA A 486 -14.75 2.13 -16.27
C ALA A 486 -14.26 3.29 -15.38
N GLY A 487 -13.13 3.12 -14.73
CA GLY A 487 -12.57 4.12 -13.84
C GLY A 487 -11.41 3.59 -13.02
N VAL A 488 -11.07 4.33 -11.98
CA VAL A 488 -9.98 4.00 -11.06
C VAL A 488 -10.42 4.09 -9.61
N ALA A 489 -9.76 3.32 -8.75
CA ALA A 489 -9.93 3.38 -7.30
C ALA A 489 -8.58 3.63 -6.63
N LEU A 490 -8.48 4.71 -5.85
CA LEU A 490 -7.25 5.14 -5.19
C LEU A 490 -7.18 4.56 -3.77
N PHE A 491 -6.12 3.87 -3.47
CA PHE A 491 -5.84 3.30 -2.15
C PHE A 491 -4.65 4.03 -1.51
N ASP A 492 -4.80 4.64 -0.31
CA ASP A 492 -6.05 4.73 0.42
C ASP A 492 -6.32 6.20 0.82
N LEU A 493 -7.46 6.45 1.45
CA LEU A 493 -7.85 7.77 1.95
C LEU A 493 -7.00 8.15 3.17
N ASP A 494 -5.90 8.80 2.91
CA ASP A 494 -4.99 9.33 3.92
C ASP A 494 -4.63 10.80 3.65
N GLN A 495 -3.80 11.39 4.52
CA GLN A 495 -3.34 12.76 4.35
C GLN A 495 -2.55 12.98 3.06
N THR A 496 -1.73 12.00 2.65
CA THR A 496 -0.94 12.10 1.40
C THR A 496 -1.85 12.16 0.18
N LEU A 497 -2.81 11.26 0.07
CA LEU A 497 -3.82 11.31 -0.99
C LEU A 497 -4.56 12.65 -0.97
N ALA A 498 -5.03 13.07 0.21
CA ALA A 498 -5.90 14.26 0.35
C ALA A 498 -5.20 15.58 0.03
N VAL A 499 -3.95 15.77 0.48
CA VAL A 499 -3.26 17.07 0.37
C VAL A 499 -2.25 17.15 -0.77
N ARG A 500 -1.78 15.99 -1.28
CA ARG A 500 -0.76 15.95 -2.32
C ARG A 500 -1.29 15.51 -3.69
N VAL A 501 -2.15 14.51 -3.73
CA VAL A 501 -2.56 13.86 -4.98
C VAL A 501 -3.88 14.42 -5.50
N LEU A 502 -4.93 14.39 -4.70
CA LEU A 502 -6.26 14.86 -5.13
C LEU A 502 -6.27 16.32 -5.63
N PRO A 503 -5.55 17.28 -4.99
CA PRO A 503 -5.49 18.66 -5.50
C PRO A 503 -4.89 18.80 -6.89
N VAL A 504 -3.99 17.89 -7.29
CA VAL A 504 -3.42 17.87 -8.64
C VAL A 504 -4.39 17.20 -9.63
N LEU A 505 -5.01 16.09 -9.26
CA LEU A 505 -5.97 15.37 -10.11
C LEU A 505 -7.19 16.22 -10.46
N ARG A 506 -7.71 17.00 -9.50
CA ARG A 506 -8.88 17.88 -9.72
C ARG A 506 -8.67 18.97 -10.76
N LEU A 507 -7.44 19.34 -11.05
CA LEU A 507 -7.15 20.37 -12.06
C LEU A 507 -7.37 19.88 -13.48
N GLY A 508 -7.37 18.57 -13.69
CA GLY A 508 -7.53 17.95 -15.00
C GLY A 508 -8.37 16.69 -14.97
N LEU A 509 -7.78 15.55 -14.60
CA LEU A 509 -8.43 14.24 -14.70
C LEU A 509 -9.77 14.16 -13.94
N PHE A 510 -9.81 14.69 -12.72
CA PHE A 510 -10.97 14.65 -11.83
C PHE A 510 -11.73 15.99 -11.78
N ARG A 511 -11.45 16.89 -12.72
CA ARG A 511 -12.19 18.16 -12.82
C ARG A 511 -13.66 17.89 -13.08
N ALA A 512 -14.53 18.48 -12.24
CA ALA A 512 -15.98 18.43 -12.47
C ALA A 512 -16.31 19.00 -13.86
N GLN A 513 -17.18 18.30 -14.58
CA GLN A 513 -17.71 18.70 -15.89
C GLN A 513 -19.04 19.42 -15.70
#